data_92b930dd50b1ee1c37d11e4d78f5d714
#
_entry.id   92b930dd50b1ee1c37d11e4d78f5d714
#
_cell.length_a   1.000
_cell.length_b   1.000
_cell.length_c   1.000
_cell.angle_alpha   90.00
_cell.angle_beta   90.00
_cell.angle_gamma   90.00
#
_symmetry.space_group_name_H-M   'P 1'
#
loop_
_entity.id
_entity.type
_entity.pdbx_description
1 polymer ?
#
loop_
_entity_poly.entity_id
_entity_poly.type
_entity_poly.pdbx_seq_one_letter_code
_entity_poly.pdbx_strand_id
1 'polypeptide(L)'
;MFKLINNFFNLSKNDLLKKNTLDIQKNFPVKKIFDAIKSFSDESDIYYVGGCVRKIFCHELVDDIDLATNINPDEVILSLKKNNISFYETGKNHGTITAIIDDKKFEITSLRKDISTDGRHAKVLFSKDWREDAERRDFTFNSIYSNIDGEVFDPFNGRKDLENGCVTFIGDPSKRIKEDYLRICLLYTSPSPRD
;
A
#
# COMPACT_ATOMS: atom_id res chain seq x y z
N MET A 1 -27.85 -6.89 22.05
CA MET A 1 -27.43 -6.89 20.64
C MET A 1 -27.64 -5.55 19.92
N PHE A 2 -28.74 -4.84 20.11
CA PHE A 2 -29.04 -3.54 19.46
C PHE A 2 -28.15 -2.35 19.89
N LYS A 3 -27.54 -2.34 21.07
CA LYS A 3 -26.65 -1.24 21.53
C LYS A 3 -25.25 -1.22 20.89
N LEU A 4 -24.79 -2.35 20.37
CA LEU A 4 -23.50 -2.43 19.67
C LEU A 4 -23.57 -1.89 18.23
N ILE A 5 -24.73 -1.98 17.60
CA ILE A 5 -24.95 -1.50 16.22
C ILE A 5 -25.02 0.03 16.17
N ASN A 6 -25.63 0.68 17.17
CA ASN A 6 -25.76 2.14 17.20
C ASN A 6 -24.44 2.91 17.43
N ASN A 7 -23.42 2.29 18.05
CA ASN A 7 -22.10 2.93 18.18
C ASN A 7 -21.27 2.87 16.88
N PHE A 8 -21.60 2.00 15.93
CA PHE A 8 -20.93 1.94 14.64
C PHE A 8 -21.35 3.07 13.69
N PHE A 9 -22.58 3.58 13.82
CA PHE A 9 -23.13 4.61 12.92
C PHE A 9 -22.67 6.05 13.24
N ASN A 10 -21.97 6.29 14.38
CA ASN A 10 -21.57 7.64 14.80
C ASN A 10 -20.05 7.92 14.67
N LEU A 11 -19.24 6.99 14.19
CA LEU A 11 -17.83 7.24 13.90
C LEU A 11 -17.70 7.91 12.54
N SER A 12 -16.94 9.01 12.46
CA SER A 12 -16.59 9.57 11.15
C SER A 12 -15.79 8.52 10.36
N LYS A 13 -15.86 8.57 9.02
CA LYS A 13 -15.06 7.64 8.17
C LYS A 13 -13.57 7.66 8.51
N ASN A 14 -13.05 8.79 8.97
CA ASN A 14 -11.67 8.93 9.40
C ASN A 14 -11.39 8.26 10.76
N ASP A 15 -12.34 8.29 11.69
CA ASP A 15 -12.21 7.60 12.98
C ASP A 15 -12.23 6.08 12.81
N LEU A 16 -12.99 5.59 11.85
CA LEU A 16 -13.07 4.18 11.52
C LEU A 16 -11.75 3.68 10.89
N LEU A 17 -11.15 4.47 10.01
CA LEU A 17 -9.84 4.17 9.43
C LEU A 17 -8.75 4.10 10.49
N LYS A 18 -8.71 5.10 11.39
CA LYS A 18 -7.80 5.11 12.53
C LYS A 18 -7.96 3.86 13.40
N LYS A 19 -9.19 3.45 13.67
CA LYS A 19 -9.47 2.24 14.44
C LYS A 19 -8.93 1.00 13.73
N ASN A 20 -9.17 0.86 12.43
CA ASN A 20 -8.74 -0.31 11.66
C ASN A 20 -7.21 -0.38 11.52
N THR A 21 -6.52 0.76 11.35
CA THR A 21 -5.05 0.80 11.38
C THR A 21 -4.49 0.44 12.75
N LEU A 22 -5.13 0.86 13.83
CA LEU A 22 -4.76 0.44 15.20
C LEU A 22 -4.95 -1.06 15.41
N ASP A 23 -5.99 -1.66 14.83
CA ASP A 23 -6.21 -3.11 14.92
C ASP A 23 -5.17 -3.90 14.12
N ILE A 24 -4.69 -3.37 12.98
CA ILE A 24 -3.52 -3.94 12.28
C ILE A 24 -2.29 -3.92 13.18
N GLN A 25 -1.99 -2.79 13.83
CA GLN A 25 -0.83 -2.67 14.72
C GLN A 25 -0.88 -3.61 15.93
N LYS A 26 -2.07 -3.98 16.41
CA LYS A 26 -2.23 -4.98 17.47
C LYS A 26 -1.94 -6.41 16.99
N ASN A 27 -2.32 -6.71 15.75
CA ASN A 27 -2.21 -8.06 15.18
C ASN A 27 -0.87 -8.31 14.48
N PHE A 28 -0.18 -7.24 14.08
CA PHE A 28 1.07 -7.29 13.33
C PHE A 28 2.12 -6.35 13.96
N PRO A 29 3.37 -6.79 14.13
CA PRO A 29 4.45 -5.99 14.71
C PRO A 29 4.99 -4.93 13.74
N VAL A 30 4.16 -4.39 12.83
CA VAL A 30 4.52 -3.49 11.74
C VAL A 30 5.06 -2.14 12.23
N LYS A 31 4.68 -1.72 13.43
CA LYS A 31 5.16 -0.47 14.04
C LYS A 31 6.69 -0.41 14.11
N LYS A 32 7.36 -1.55 14.38
CA LYS A 32 8.84 -1.61 14.38
C LYS A 32 9.44 -1.23 13.03
N ILE A 33 8.77 -1.56 11.91
CA ILE A 33 9.21 -1.21 10.56
C ILE A 33 9.01 0.28 10.32
N PHE A 34 7.84 0.83 10.70
CA PHE A 34 7.58 2.27 10.59
C PHE A 34 8.61 3.08 11.36
N ASP A 35 8.87 2.71 12.62
CA ASP A 35 9.84 3.39 13.47
C ASP A 35 11.27 3.28 12.88
N ALA A 36 11.65 2.11 12.35
CA ALA A 36 12.94 1.91 11.72
C ALA A 36 13.12 2.83 10.50
N ILE A 37 12.18 2.83 9.56
CA ILE A 37 12.27 3.64 8.34
C ILE A 37 12.23 5.13 8.66
N LYS A 38 11.33 5.60 9.54
CA LYS A 38 11.24 7.00 9.93
C LYS A 38 12.48 7.50 10.67
N SER A 39 13.21 6.63 11.37
CA SER A 39 14.45 6.98 12.05
C SER A 39 15.68 7.07 11.13
N PHE A 40 15.55 6.74 9.85
CA PHE A 40 16.67 6.77 8.90
C PHE A 40 17.11 8.21 8.57
N SER A 41 16.16 9.10 8.29
CA SER A 41 16.37 10.54 8.12
C SER A 41 15.08 11.31 8.40
N ASP A 42 15.18 12.63 8.59
CA ASP A 42 14.02 13.52 8.83
C ASP A 42 13.04 13.54 7.65
N GLU A 43 13.50 13.22 6.43
CA GLU A 43 12.69 13.17 5.23
C GLU A 43 12.12 11.77 4.93
N SER A 44 12.55 10.73 5.67
CA SER A 44 12.11 9.36 5.40
C SER A 44 10.69 9.14 5.84
N ASP A 45 9.88 8.55 4.96
CA ASP A 45 8.50 8.23 5.28
C ASP A 45 8.10 6.85 4.74
N ILE A 46 7.05 6.26 5.33
CA ILE A 46 6.54 4.95 5.00
C ILE A 46 5.03 4.90 5.22
N TYR A 47 4.31 4.25 4.30
CA TYR A 47 2.86 4.11 4.30
C TYR A 47 2.43 2.68 3.99
N TYR A 48 1.29 2.26 4.50
CA TYR A 48 0.53 1.14 3.95
C TYR A 48 0.06 1.49 2.55
N VAL A 49 -0.03 0.51 1.64
CA VAL A 49 -0.46 0.75 0.26
C VAL A 49 -1.19 -0.45 -0.36
N GLY A 50 -1.96 -0.23 -1.40
CA GLY A 50 -2.52 -1.29 -2.22
C GLY A 50 -3.62 -2.10 -1.53
N GLY A 51 -3.53 -3.44 -1.64
CA GLY A 51 -4.56 -4.37 -1.18
C GLY A 51 -4.91 -4.23 0.30
N CYS A 52 -3.92 -4.03 1.17
CA CYS A 52 -4.17 -3.88 2.61
C CYS A 52 -4.98 -2.61 2.93
N VAL A 53 -4.68 -1.48 2.27
CA VAL A 53 -5.44 -0.23 2.46
C VAL A 53 -6.87 -0.38 1.95
N ARG A 54 -7.05 -1.00 0.78
CA ARG A 54 -8.39 -1.30 0.25
C ARG A 54 -9.19 -2.16 1.22
N LYS A 55 -8.62 -3.26 1.74
CA LYS A 55 -9.26 -4.14 2.73
C LYS A 55 -9.66 -3.38 3.99
N ILE A 56 -8.81 -2.44 4.47
CA ILE A 56 -9.14 -1.57 5.59
C ILE A 56 -10.41 -0.75 5.31
N PHE A 57 -10.53 -0.17 4.12
CA PHE A 57 -11.70 0.63 3.73
C PHE A 57 -12.97 -0.22 3.54
N CYS A 58 -12.82 -1.44 3.02
CA CYS A 58 -13.91 -2.40 2.81
C CYS A 58 -14.29 -3.18 4.08
N HIS A 59 -13.63 -2.94 5.22
CA HIS A 59 -13.81 -3.71 6.48
C HIS A 59 -13.53 -5.21 6.34
N GLU A 60 -12.65 -5.56 5.41
CA GLU A 60 -12.19 -6.91 5.18
C GLU A 60 -11.01 -7.27 6.09
N LEU A 61 -10.79 -8.57 6.29
CA LEU A 61 -9.65 -9.06 7.04
C LEU A 61 -8.35 -8.76 6.27
N VAL A 62 -7.40 -8.09 6.94
CA VAL A 62 -6.07 -7.85 6.39
C VAL A 62 -5.17 -9.02 6.78
N ASP A 63 -4.69 -9.74 5.78
CA ASP A 63 -3.84 -10.93 5.90
C ASP A 63 -2.43 -10.68 5.34
N ASP A 64 -2.28 -9.71 4.45
CA ASP A 64 -1.03 -9.34 3.79
C ASP A 64 -0.82 -7.83 3.88
N ILE A 65 0.39 -7.39 4.21
CA ILE A 65 0.70 -5.97 4.43
C ILE A 65 1.80 -5.53 3.49
N ASP A 66 1.41 -4.69 2.54
CA ASP A 66 2.30 -4.00 1.63
C ASP A 66 2.59 -2.60 2.15
N LEU A 67 3.88 -2.24 2.14
CA LEU A 67 4.37 -0.93 2.55
C LEU A 67 5.10 -0.25 1.38
N ALA A 68 4.95 1.07 1.29
CA ALA A 68 5.69 1.91 0.36
C ALA A 68 6.54 2.91 1.14
N THR A 69 7.75 3.21 0.64
CA THR A 69 8.67 4.16 1.28
C THR A 69 9.39 5.02 0.25
N ASN A 70 9.68 6.27 0.61
CA ASN A 70 10.40 7.23 -0.23
C ASN A 70 11.94 7.10 -0.17
N ILE A 71 12.47 6.14 0.59
CA ILE A 71 13.90 5.81 0.57
C ILE A 71 14.17 4.64 -0.38
N ASN A 72 15.39 4.57 -0.94
CA ASN A 72 15.76 3.52 -1.88
C ASN A 72 16.01 2.17 -1.19
N PRO A 73 16.10 1.04 -1.93
CA PRO A 73 16.23 -0.28 -1.32
C PRO A 73 17.50 -0.46 -0.47
N ASP A 74 18.61 0.18 -0.83
CA ASP A 74 19.85 0.10 -0.03
C ASP A 74 19.69 0.83 1.31
N GLU A 75 19.01 1.98 1.30
CA GLU A 75 18.65 2.74 2.51
C GLU A 75 17.67 1.95 3.39
N VAL A 76 16.69 1.26 2.79
CA VAL A 76 15.80 0.34 3.52
C VAL A 76 16.60 -0.74 4.23
N ILE A 77 17.52 -1.40 3.52
CA ILE A 77 18.41 -2.44 4.10
C ILE A 77 19.21 -1.88 5.27
N LEU A 78 19.81 -0.71 5.10
CA LEU A 78 20.60 -0.06 6.17
C LEU A 78 19.75 0.22 7.39
N SER A 79 18.53 0.74 7.19
CA SER A 79 17.58 1.02 8.26
C SER A 79 17.17 -0.23 9.02
N LEU A 80 16.81 -1.32 8.30
CA LEU A 80 16.44 -2.60 8.90
C LEU A 80 17.59 -3.20 9.70
N LYS A 81 18.82 -3.20 9.15
CA LYS A 81 20.04 -3.67 9.84
C LYS A 81 20.28 -2.90 11.13
N LYS A 82 20.21 -1.56 11.10
CA LYS A 82 20.41 -0.69 12.27
C LYS A 82 19.41 -1.00 13.40
N ASN A 83 18.20 -1.43 13.04
CA ASN A 83 17.14 -1.75 13.99
C ASN A 83 17.01 -3.25 14.29
N ASN A 84 17.99 -4.09 13.91
CA ASN A 84 18.00 -5.54 14.13
C ASN A 84 16.75 -6.25 13.58
N ILE A 85 16.23 -5.81 12.43
CA ILE A 85 15.11 -6.44 11.73
C ILE A 85 15.67 -7.34 10.63
N SER A 86 15.28 -8.62 10.65
CA SER A 86 15.66 -9.59 9.61
C SER A 86 14.96 -9.27 8.29
N PHE A 87 15.60 -9.55 7.15
CA PHE A 87 15.05 -9.27 5.83
C PHE A 87 15.59 -10.18 4.73
N TYR A 88 14.87 -10.23 3.59
CA TYR A 88 15.30 -10.82 2.33
C TYR A 88 15.39 -9.76 1.23
N GLU A 89 16.36 -9.92 0.33
CA GLU A 89 16.64 -9.00 -0.79
C GLU A 89 16.11 -9.52 -2.14
N THR A 90 15.26 -10.56 -2.16
CA THR A 90 14.82 -11.25 -3.38
C THR A 90 14.15 -10.32 -4.39
N GLY A 91 13.46 -9.28 -3.94
CA GLY A 91 12.79 -8.28 -4.78
C GLY A 91 13.58 -6.99 -5.02
N LYS A 92 14.83 -6.89 -4.57
CA LYS A 92 15.63 -5.66 -4.56
C LYS A 92 15.73 -4.97 -5.94
N ASN A 93 15.91 -5.74 -7.00
CA ASN A 93 16.02 -5.21 -8.37
C ASN A 93 14.71 -4.52 -8.83
N HIS A 94 13.60 -4.84 -8.21
CA HIS A 94 12.29 -4.24 -8.44
C HIS A 94 11.89 -3.22 -7.36
N GLY A 95 12.82 -2.95 -6.43
CA GLY A 95 12.61 -1.99 -5.35
C GLY A 95 11.96 -2.55 -4.09
N THR A 96 11.77 -3.87 -3.98
CA THR A 96 11.09 -4.49 -2.84
C THR A 96 12.07 -5.23 -1.93
N ILE A 97 12.00 -4.95 -0.63
CA ILE A 97 12.70 -5.66 0.45
C ILE A 97 11.64 -6.28 1.35
N THR A 98 11.80 -7.58 1.67
CA THR A 98 10.88 -8.28 2.56
C THR A 98 11.44 -8.30 3.98
N ALA A 99 10.86 -7.52 4.89
CA ALA A 99 11.19 -7.56 6.31
C ALA A 99 10.49 -8.72 7.00
N ILE A 100 11.12 -9.28 8.06
CA ILE A 100 10.57 -10.40 8.83
C ILE A 100 10.60 -10.03 10.32
N ILE A 101 9.42 -10.09 10.94
CA ILE A 101 9.25 -9.89 12.38
C ILE A 101 8.25 -10.92 12.91
N ASP A 102 8.63 -11.67 13.93
CA ASP A 102 7.78 -12.69 14.58
C ASP A 102 7.16 -13.65 13.53
N ASP A 103 8.01 -14.18 12.62
CA ASP A 103 7.66 -15.07 11.50
C ASP A 103 6.68 -14.49 10.47
N LYS A 104 6.31 -13.22 10.59
CA LYS A 104 5.48 -12.50 9.62
C LYS A 104 6.35 -11.74 8.62
N LYS A 105 5.91 -11.75 7.36
CA LYS A 105 6.57 -11.08 6.24
C LYS A 105 5.87 -9.77 5.93
N PHE A 106 6.67 -8.75 5.61
CA PHE A 106 6.19 -7.41 5.24
C PHE A 106 6.96 -6.96 4.00
N GLU A 107 6.27 -6.70 2.91
CA GLU A 107 6.89 -6.19 1.71
C GLU A 107 7.02 -4.67 1.78
N ILE A 108 8.27 -4.18 1.69
CA ILE A 108 8.59 -2.74 1.69
C ILE A 108 9.09 -2.39 0.30
N THR A 109 8.29 -1.65 -0.46
CA THR A 109 8.62 -1.23 -1.82
C THR A 109 9.01 0.23 -1.84
N SER A 110 10.20 0.52 -2.35
CA SER A 110 10.65 1.89 -2.60
C SER A 110 9.82 2.53 -3.71
N LEU A 111 9.43 3.80 -3.53
CA LEU A 111 8.71 4.56 -4.55
C LEU A 111 9.51 4.55 -5.85
N ARG A 112 8.82 4.37 -6.96
CA ARG A 112 9.46 4.25 -8.26
C ARG A 112 8.56 4.74 -9.40
N LYS A 113 9.23 5.09 -10.50
CA LYS A 113 8.63 5.38 -11.79
C LYS A 113 9.08 4.33 -12.80
N ASP A 114 8.17 3.83 -13.60
CA ASP A 114 8.47 2.92 -14.67
C ASP A 114 8.98 3.73 -15.89
N ILE A 115 10.23 3.48 -16.34
CA ILE A 115 10.82 4.17 -17.49
C ILE A 115 10.42 3.50 -18.81
N SER A 116 10.41 2.17 -18.81
CA SER A 116 9.97 1.35 -19.93
C SER A 116 9.38 0.07 -19.42
N THR A 117 8.25 -0.33 -19.97
CA THR A 117 7.59 -1.60 -19.65
C THR A 117 7.70 -2.53 -20.85
N ASP A 118 8.19 -3.74 -20.63
CA ASP A 118 8.12 -4.85 -21.57
C ASP A 118 7.40 -6.00 -20.88
N GLY A 119 6.07 -5.97 -20.97
CA GLY A 119 5.21 -6.86 -20.21
C GLY A 119 5.39 -6.69 -18.70
N ARG A 120 5.80 -7.78 -18.00
CA ARG A 120 6.02 -7.78 -16.55
C ARG A 120 7.37 -7.20 -16.09
N HIS A 121 8.27 -6.89 -17.02
CA HIS A 121 9.59 -6.35 -16.71
C HIS A 121 9.62 -4.86 -17.00
N ALA A 122 9.70 -4.07 -15.94
CA ALA A 122 9.91 -2.63 -16.04
C ALA A 122 11.34 -2.28 -15.63
N LYS A 123 12.00 -1.42 -16.42
CA LYS A 123 13.14 -0.68 -15.91
C LYS A 123 12.60 0.41 -15.01
N VAL A 124 13.00 0.36 -13.73
CA VAL A 124 12.50 1.26 -12.71
C VAL A 124 13.53 2.34 -12.38
N LEU A 125 13.06 3.53 -12.10
CA LEU A 125 13.81 4.61 -11.47
C LEU A 125 13.19 4.89 -10.11
N PHE A 126 13.99 4.83 -9.05
CA PHE A 126 13.50 5.17 -7.72
C PHE A 126 13.17 6.66 -7.64
N SER A 127 12.06 6.96 -7.00
CA SER A 127 11.53 8.31 -6.83
C SER A 127 11.29 8.61 -5.35
N LYS A 128 11.22 9.89 -5.01
CA LYS A 128 10.74 10.34 -3.70
C LYS A 128 9.31 10.87 -3.78
N ASP A 129 8.73 10.93 -4.97
CA ASP A 129 7.39 11.48 -5.19
C ASP A 129 6.33 10.38 -5.12
N TRP A 130 5.45 10.48 -4.13
CA TRP A 130 4.32 9.59 -3.90
C TRP A 130 3.33 9.58 -5.06
N ARG A 131 3.17 10.71 -5.76
CA ARG A 131 2.27 10.81 -6.91
C ARG A 131 2.82 10.05 -8.11
N GLU A 132 4.12 10.12 -8.37
CA GLU A 132 4.76 9.34 -9.44
C GLU A 132 4.61 7.83 -9.23
N ASP A 133 4.76 7.34 -7.98
CA ASP A 133 4.51 5.93 -7.66
C ASP A 133 3.03 5.55 -7.82
N ALA A 134 2.12 6.44 -7.44
CA ALA A 134 0.70 6.23 -7.61
C ALA A 134 0.30 6.16 -9.10
N GLU A 135 0.88 6.99 -9.96
CA GLU A 135 0.60 7.05 -11.40
C GLU A 135 0.92 5.75 -12.15
N ARG A 136 1.92 4.98 -11.71
CA ARG A 136 2.26 3.70 -12.34
C ARG A 136 1.34 2.55 -11.96
N ARG A 137 0.52 2.70 -10.90
CA ARG A 137 -0.41 1.65 -10.43
C ARG A 137 -1.55 1.43 -11.42
N ASP A 138 -2.28 0.35 -11.22
CA ASP A 138 -3.38 -0.07 -12.10
C ASP A 138 -4.66 0.74 -11.89
N PHE A 139 -5.26 0.61 -10.70
CA PHE A 139 -6.55 1.21 -10.35
C PHE A 139 -6.42 2.28 -9.28
N THR A 140 -7.30 3.26 -9.30
CA THR A 140 -7.35 4.37 -8.35
C THR A 140 -7.37 3.88 -6.91
N PHE A 141 -8.16 2.86 -6.60
CA PHE A 141 -8.28 2.31 -5.25
C PHE A 141 -7.04 1.51 -4.78
N ASN A 142 -6.16 1.09 -5.68
CA ASN A 142 -4.87 0.47 -5.35
C ASN A 142 -3.74 1.49 -5.17
N SER A 143 -4.01 2.78 -5.42
CA SER A 143 -3.09 3.91 -5.24
C SER A 143 -3.40 4.76 -4.02
N ILE A 144 -4.14 4.22 -3.08
CA ILE A 144 -4.41 4.85 -1.79
C ILE A 144 -3.31 4.44 -0.82
N TYR A 145 -2.75 5.43 -0.13
CA TYR A 145 -1.72 5.24 0.90
C TYR A 145 -2.28 5.66 2.26
N SER A 146 -1.88 4.97 3.32
CA SER A 146 -2.25 5.34 4.69
C SER A 146 -1.02 5.28 5.60
N ASN A 147 -0.79 6.32 6.39
CA ASN A 147 0.24 6.26 7.42
C ASN A 147 -0.23 5.39 8.60
N ILE A 148 0.67 5.23 9.58
CA ILE A 148 0.40 4.40 10.76
C ILE A 148 -0.75 4.95 11.64
N ASP A 149 -1.03 6.24 11.57
CA ASP A 149 -2.08 6.93 12.32
C ASP A 149 -3.43 6.98 11.58
N GLY A 150 -3.48 6.40 10.35
CA GLY A 150 -4.68 6.35 9.53
C GLY A 150 -4.94 7.63 8.72
N GLU A 151 -3.94 8.51 8.57
CA GLU A 151 -4.05 9.61 7.61
C GLU A 151 -3.82 9.08 6.19
N VAL A 152 -4.57 9.62 5.25
CA VAL A 152 -4.65 9.09 3.87
C VAL A 152 -4.09 10.07 2.86
N PHE A 153 -3.23 9.56 1.98
CA PHE A 153 -2.86 10.21 0.74
C PHE A 153 -3.54 9.47 -0.44
N ASP A 154 -4.47 10.14 -1.11
CA ASP A 154 -5.29 9.59 -2.20
C ASP A 154 -5.28 10.52 -3.42
N PRO A 155 -4.24 10.46 -4.26
CA PRO A 155 -4.04 11.42 -5.35
C PRO A 155 -5.05 11.27 -6.50
N PHE A 156 -5.77 10.13 -6.59
CA PHE A 156 -6.68 9.82 -7.70
C PHE A 156 -8.13 9.57 -7.25
N ASN A 157 -8.50 9.97 -6.02
CA ASN A 157 -9.83 9.76 -5.45
C ASN A 157 -10.29 8.30 -5.41
N GLY A 158 -9.35 7.37 -5.19
CA GLY A 158 -9.64 5.94 -5.11
C GLY A 158 -10.62 5.56 -4.00
N ARG A 159 -10.66 6.32 -2.89
CA ARG A 159 -11.68 6.17 -1.84
C ARG A 159 -13.09 6.35 -2.38
N LYS A 160 -13.30 7.40 -3.20
CA LYS A 160 -14.61 7.68 -3.78
C LYS A 160 -15.02 6.57 -4.75
N ASP A 161 -14.07 6.03 -5.51
CA ASP A 161 -14.34 4.91 -6.41
C ASP A 161 -14.71 3.66 -5.63
N LEU A 162 -14.02 3.32 -4.54
CA LEU A 162 -14.39 2.23 -3.64
C LEU A 162 -15.80 2.41 -3.07
N GLU A 163 -16.13 3.60 -2.57
CA GLU A 163 -17.45 3.91 -2.00
C GLU A 163 -18.59 3.75 -3.03
N ASN A 164 -18.30 4.10 -4.29
CA ASN A 164 -19.27 4.00 -5.39
C ASN A 164 -19.24 2.63 -6.09
N GLY A 165 -18.31 1.76 -5.72
CA GLY A 165 -18.07 0.50 -6.38
C GLY A 165 -17.62 0.63 -7.83
N CYS A 166 -16.83 1.64 -8.10
CA CYS A 166 -16.28 1.89 -9.42
C CYS A 166 -14.86 1.34 -9.51
N VAL A 167 -14.55 0.66 -10.62
CA VAL A 167 -13.20 0.25 -10.96
C VAL A 167 -12.67 1.18 -12.04
N THR A 168 -11.79 2.10 -11.65
CA THR A 168 -11.25 3.14 -12.53
C THR A 168 -9.75 2.94 -12.73
N PHE A 169 -9.30 2.85 -13.99
CA PHE A 169 -7.87 2.83 -14.32
C PHE A 169 -7.22 4.20 -14.06
N ILE A 170 -5.98 4.17 -13.60
CA ILE A 170 -5.13 5.37 -13.58
C ILE A 170 -4.57 5.56 -14.98
N GLY A 171 -4.94 6.65 -15.63
CA GLY A 171 -4.57 6.94 -17.01
C GLY A 171 -5.48 6.29 -18.05
N ASP A 172 -4.99 6.12 -19.28
CA ASP A 172 -5.75 5.55 -20.38
C ASP A 172 -5.87 4.01 -20.26
N PRO A 173 -7.07 3.44 -20.14
CA PRO A 173 -7.27 2.01 -19.95
C PRO A 173 -6.65 1.16 -21.04
N SER A 174 -6.74 1.60 -22.31
CA SER A 174 -6.22 0.83 -23.46
C SER A 174 -4.69 0.75 -23.42
N LYS A 175 -4.02 1.83 -23.01
CA LYS A 175 -2.56 1.83 -22.80
C LYS A 175 -2.19 0.94 -21.63
N ARG A 176 -2.87 1.08 -20.51
CA ARG A 176 -2.61 0.32 -19.27
C ARG A 176 -2.75 -1.19 -19.47
N ILE A 177 -3.77 -1.61 -20.21
CA ILE A 177 -3.97 -3.04 -20.56
C ILE A 177 -2.88 -3.55 -21.50
N LYS A 178 -2.45 -2.76 -22.50
CA LYS A 178 -1.37 -3.14 -23.40
C LYS A 178 -0.01 -3.26 -22.72
N GLU A 179 0.25 -2.44 -21.68
CA GLU A 179 1.46 -2.52 -20.87
C GLU A 179 1.53 -3.82 -20.05
N ASP A 180 0.40 -4.29 -19.52
CA ASP A 180 0.30 -5.54 -18.78
C ASP A 180 -1.12 -6.13 -18.87
N TYR A 181 -1.25 -7.23 -19.60
CA TYR A 181 -2.53 -7.94 -19.78
C TYR A 181 -3.07 -8.58 -18.48
N LEU A 182 -2.23 -8.75 -17.44
CA LEU A 182 -2.69 -9.21 -16.14
C LEU A 182 -3.73 -8.26 -15.54
N ARG A 183 -3.70 -6.98 -15.91
CA ARG A 183 -4.70 -5.99 -15.46
C ARG A 183 -6.13 -6.33 -15.87
N ILE A 184 -6.32 -7.09 -16.96
CA ILE A 184 -7.63 -7.62 -17.32
C ILE A 184 -8.10 -8.64 -16.26
N CYS A 185 -7.23 -9.55 -15.84
CA CYS A 185 -7.56 -10.51 -14.79
C CYS A 185 -7.88 -9.79 -13.47
N LEU A 186 -7.09 -8.77 -13.11
CA LEU A 186 -7.31 -7.98 -11.91
C LEU A 186 -8.66 -7.24 -11.95
N LEU A 187 -9.09 -6.78 -13.12
CA LEU A 187 -10.40 -6.14 -13.31
C LEU A 187 -11.56 -7.09 -12.95
N TYR A 188 -11.47 -8.37 -13.35
CA TYR A 188 -12.50 -9.38 -13.06
C TYR A 188 -12.45 -9.92 -11.63
N THR A 189 -11.28 -9.89 -10.99
CA THR A 189 -11.09 -10.40 -9.62
C THR A 189 -11.15 -9.30 -8.56
N SER A 190 -11.25 -8.03 -8.97
CA SER A 190 -11.43 -6.92 -8.05
C SER A 190 -12.82 -6.98 -7.40
N PRO A 191 -12.93 -6.72 -6.08
CA PRO A 191 -14.22 -6.72 -5.41
C PRO A 191 -15.19 -5.77 -6.12
N SER A 192 -16.33 -6.31 -6.56
CA SER A 192 -17.43 -5.52 -7.10
C SER A 192 -18.46 -5.33 -5.99
N PRO A 193 -19.08 -4.17 -5.85
CA PRO A 193 -20.14 -3.96 -4.86
C PRO A 193 -21.44 -4.69 -5.19
N ARG A 194 -21.43 -5.54 -6.21
CA ARG A 194 -22.59 -6.36 -6.61
C ARG A 194 -22.52 -7.80 -6.11
N ASP A 195 -21.46 -8.17 -5.39
CA ASP A 195 -21.29 -9.51 -4.81
C ASP A 195 -21.59 -9.51 -3.32
#